data_396fb5b3c7b7c2f870a58cb283d6b461
#
_entry.id   396fb5b3c7b7c2f870a58cb283d6b461
#
_cell.length_a   1.000
_cell.length_b   1.000
_cell.length_c   1.000
_cell.angle_alpha   90.00
_cell.angle_beta   90.00
_cell.angle_gamma   90.00
#
_symmetry.space_group_name_H-M   'P 1'
#
loop_
_entity.id
_entity.type
_entity.pdbx_description
1 polymer ?
#
loop_
_entity_poly.entity_id
_entity_poly.type
_entity_poly.pdbx_seq_one_letter_code
_entity_poly.pdbx_strand_id
1 'polypeptide(L)'
;MTARELLSVGELPPRELLILLCHHLGVDQAEIYRDLDRPLPAPLLRRLRRDIEKRREGWPLQYLTGNAWFWSLPINVGKGVLVPRAETETLVEVASALAPAGGRLADIGTGSGAILAAVAVERPDLRLVGVERSRQALRFAERNLAGRAEVFGGDLCAPLREPQDVIVANLPYVREDEYDGLPADVRREPRMALVSGKDGLRAVRRLVRQAPDHLVPGGWLLLEIGAGQSGDVTALLARRGFQEILRQLDLRGIERVVGGRWPCAPN
;
A
#
# COMPACT_ATOMS: atom_id res chain seq x y z
N MET A 1 -34.04 -12.95 -10.15
CA MET A 1 -33.39 -12.20 -9.04
C MET A 1 -32.99 -10.84 -9.56
N THR A 2 -33.38 -9.80 -8.86
CA THR A 2 -33.06 -8.40 -9.15
C THR A 2 -31.94 -7.90 -8.23
N ALA A 3 -31.38 -6.71 -8.50
CA ALA A 3 -30.40 -6.10 -7.59
C ALA A 3 -31.03 -5.80 -6.22
N ARG A 4 -32.29 -5.37 -6.17
CA ARG A 4 -33.05 -5.15 -4.92
C ARG A 4 -33.14 -6.42 -4.08
N GLU A 5 -33.59 -7.52 -4.69
CA GLU A 5 -33.68 -8.82 -4.02
C GLU A 5 -32.31 -9.27 -3.47
N LEU A 6 -31.25 -9.15 -4.29
CA LEU A 6 -29.90 -9.56 -3.87
C LEU A 6 -29.40 -8.73 -2.68
N LEU A 7 -29.58 -7.41 -2.69
CA LEU A 7 -29.18 -6.52 -1.59
C LEU A 7 -29.97 -6.77 -0.31
N SER A 8 -31.21 -7.31 -0.40
CA SER A 8 -32.07 -7.60 0.75
C SER A 8 -31.81 -8.98 1.39
N VAL A 9 -31.20 -9.93 0.68
CA VAL A 9 -30.96 -11.31 1.19
C VAL A 9 -29.93 -11.36 2.32
N GLY A 10 -29.04 -10.34 2.44
CA GLY A 10 -28.12 -10.23 3.59
C GLY A 10 -26.96 -11.22 3.62
N GLU A 11 -26.59 -11.81 2.48
CA GLU A 11 -25.46 -12.73 2.41
C GLU A 11 -24.10 -12.08 2.68
N LEU A 12 -23.97 -10.79 2.35
CA LEU A 12 -22.85 -9.89 2.65
C LEU A 12 -23.39 -8.51 3.04
N PRO A 13 -22.58 -7.66 3.65
CA PRO A 13 -22.95 -6.25 3.84
C PRO A 13 -23.40 -5.61 2.51
N PRO A 14 -24.51 -4.85 2.50
CA PRO A 14 -25.05 -4.25 1.26
C PRO A 14 -24.02 -3.46 0.44
N ARG A 15 -23.10 -2.78 1.10
CA ARG A 15 -22.01 -2.03 0.46
C ARG A 15 -21.06 -2.95 -0.33
N GLU A 16 -20.72 -4.13 0.21
CA GLU A 16 -19.85 -5.09 -0.47
C GLU A 16 -20.54 -5.73 -1.67
N LEU A 17 -21.82 -6.09 -1.52
CA LEU A 17 -22.65 -6.59 -2.62
C LEU A 17 -22.78 -5.55 -3.76
N LEU A 18 -22.96 -4.29 -3.40
CA LEU A 18 -23.04 -3.20 -4.37
C LEU A 18 -21.74 -3.04 -5.17
N ILE A 19 -20.59 -3.12 -4.49
CA ILE A 19 -19.27 -3.09 -5.14
C ILE A 19 -19.11 -4.27 -6.12
N LEU A 20 -19.50 -5.48 -5.73
CA LEU A 20 -19.45 -6.65 -6.62
C LEU A 20 -20.39 -6.51 -7.81
N LEU A 21 -21.60 -5.97 -7.59
CA LEU A 21 -22.54 -5.69 -8.67
C LEU A 21 -21.98 -4.68 -9.68
N CYS A 22 -21.46 -3.55 -9.20
CA CYS A 22 -20.83 -2.53 -10.05
C CYS A 22 -19.66 -3.14 -10.85
N HIS A 23 -18.79 -3.91 -10.20
CA HIS A 23 -17.69 -4.58 -10.85
C HIS A 23 -18.12 -5.51 -11.99
N HIS A 24 -19.10 -6.38 -11.74
CA HIS A 24 -19.53 -7.37 -12.73
C HIS A 24 -20.38 -6.80 -13.86
N LEU A 25 -21.10 -5.70 -13.62
CA LEU A 25 -21.91 -5.00 -14.63
C LEU A 25 -21.10 -3.94 -15.39
N GLY A 26 -19.96 -3.49 -14.84
CA GLY A 26 -19.19 -2.39 -15.41
C GLY A 26 -19.88 -1.03 -15.31
N VAL A 27 -20.71 -0.82 -14.28
CA VAL A 27 -21.51 0.38 -14.04
C VAL A 27 -21.22 0.99 -12.68
N ASP A 28 -21.62 2.23 -12.46
CA ASP A 28 -21.50 2.89 -11.16
C ASP A 28 -22.67 2.55 -10.22
N GLN A 29 -22.58 3.00 -8.96
CA GLN A 29 -23.62 2.76 -7.96
C GLN A 29 -24.93 3.46 -8.31
N ALA A 30 -24.88 4.66 -8.90
CA ALA A 30 -26.07 5.41 -9.26
C ALA A 30 -26.87 4.67 -10.33
N GLU A 31 -26.21 4.02 -11.27
CA GLU A 31 -26.86 3.19 -12.29
C GLU A 31 -27.53 1.96 -11.69
N ILE A 32 -26.90 1.30 -10.69
CA ILE A 32 -27.55 0.20 -9.96
C ILE A 32 -28.83 0.69 -9.26
N TYR A 33 -28.74 1.83 -8.55
CA TYR A 33 -29.90 2.38 -7.82
C TYR A 33 -31.03 2.86 -8.75
N ARG A 34 -30.72 3.30 -9.96
CA ARG A 34 -31.72 3.71 -10.95
C ARG A 34 -32.57 2.55 -11.45
N ASP A 35 -31.99 1.32 -11.47
CA ASP A 35 -32.63 0.15 -12.08
C ASP A 35 -32.60 -1.10 -11.17
N LEU A 36 -32.92 -0.89 -9.89
CA LEU A 36 -32.87 -1.93 -8.86
C LEU A 36 -33.76 -3.16 -9.17
N ASP A 37 -34.86 -2.96 -9.88
CA ASP A 37 -35.87 -4.00 -10.13
C ASP A 37 -35.63 -4.72 -11.46
N ARG A 38 -34.60 -4.37 -12.21
CA ARG A 38 -34.23 -5.07 -13.43
C ARG A 38 -33.71 -6.47 -13.13
N PRO A 39 -34.22 -7.51 -13.83
CA PRO A 39 -33.72 -8.85 -13.69
C PRO A 39 -32.23 -8.97 -14.06
N LEU A 40 -31.43 -9.55 -13.17
CA LEU A 40 -30.01 -9.79 -13.42
C LEU A 40 -29.83 -11.05 -14.30
N PRO A 41 -28.95 -11.01 -15.32
CA PRO A 41 -28.70 -12.16 -16.19
C PRO A 41 -28.17 -13.36 -15.43
N ALA A 42 -28.59 -14.58 -15.78
CA ALA A 42 -28.14 -15.81 -15.13
C ALA A 42 -26.61 -16.00 -15.11
N PRO A 43 -25.83 -15.65 -16.17
CA PRO A 43 -24.37 -15.73 -16.11
C PRO A 43 -23.76 -14.79 -15.07
N LEU A 44 -24.33 -13.60 -14.89
CA LEU A 44 -23.92 -12.64 -13.86
C LEU A 44 -24.17 -13.21 -12.46
N LEU A 45 -25.37 -13.73 -12.22
CA LEU A 45 -25.72 -14.33 -10.92
C LEU A 45 -24.78 -15.47 -10.53
N ARG A 46 -24.34 -16.30 -11.49
CA ARG A 46 -23.35 -17.36 -11.21
C ARG A 46 -21.99 -16.80 -10.79
N ARG A 47 -21.51 -15.72 -11.44
CA ARG A 47 -20.25 -15.05 -11.06
C ARG A 47 -20.37 -14.39 -9.68
N LEU A 48 -21.44 -13.66 -9.44
CA LEU A 48 -21.72 -13.04 -8.15
C LEU A 48 -21.75 -14.04 -7.00
N ARG A 49 -22.49 -15.16 -7.16
CA ARG A 49 -22.54 -16.21 -6.13
C ARG A 49 -21.16 -16.75 -5.78
N ARG A 50 -20.34 -17.06 -6.78
CA ARG A 50 -18.95 -17.51 -6.54
C ARG A 50 -18.13 -16.49 -5.75
N ASP A 51 -18.27 -15.20 -6.06
CA ASP A 51 -17.50 -14.16 -5.38
C ASP A 51 -18.07 -13.85 -3.99
N ILE A 52 -19.38 -13.97 -3.78
CA ILE A 52 -20.01 -13.92 -2.46
C ILE A 52 -19.48 -15.08 -1.58
N GLU A 53 -19.42 -16.31 -2.11
CA GLU A 53 -18.86 -17.45 -1.39
C GLU A 53 -17.41 -17.22 -0.98
N LYS A 54 -16.57 -16.76 -1.91
CA LYS A 54 -15.16 -16.42 -1.62
C LYS A 54 -15.06 -15.32 -0.56
N ARG A 55 -15.90 -14.26 -0.65
CA ARG A 55 -15.89 -13.19 0.35
C ARG A 55 -16.26 -13.73 1.75
N ARG A 56 -17.23 -14.63 1.84
CA ARG A 56 -17.58 -15.32 3.09
C ARG A 56 -16.46 -16.21 3.62
N GLU A 57 -15.63 -16.78 2.75
CA GLU A 57 -14.41 -17.50 3.11
C GLU A 57 -13.25 -16.57 3.53
N GLY A 58 -13.48 -15.27 3.60
CA GLY A 58 -12.48 -14.26 4.00
C GLY A 58 -11.55 -13.78 2.88
N TRP A 59 -11.93 -13.90 1.59
CA TRP A 59 -11.14 -13.28 0.53
C TRP A 59 -11.32 -11.76 0.55
N PRO A 60 -10.24 -10.96 0.39
CA PRO A 60 -10.35 -9.51 0.27
C PRO A 60 -11.27 -9.13 -0.90
N LEU A 61 -12.18 -8.18 -0.67
CA LEU A 61 -13.06 -7.69 -1.72
C LEU A 61 -12.30 -7.18 -2.94
N GLN A 62 -11.16 -6.50 -2.71
CA GLN A 62 -10.27 -5.99 -3.73
C GLN A 62 -9.64 -7.09 -4.60
N TYR A 63 -9.43 -8.30 -4.05
CA TYR A 63 -8.97 -9.43 -4.84
C TYR A 63 -10.07 -10.00 -5.75
N LEU A 64 -11.34 -9.86 -5.36
CA LEU A 64 -12.49 -10.31 -6.16
C LEU A 64 -12.77 -9.33 -7.30
N THR A 65 -12.60 -8.04 -7.06
CA THR A 65 -12.76 -6.99 -8.07
C THR A 65 -11.50 -6.72 -8.90
N GLY A 66 -10.33 -7.19 -8.44
CA GLY A 66 -9.05 -6.95 -9.10
C GLY A 66 -8.48 -5.55 -8.90
N ASN A 67 -9.16 -4.68 -8.16
CA ASN A 67 -8.77 -3.29 -7.97
C ASN A 67 -8.96 -2.83 -6.52
N ALA A 68 -8.08 -1.93 -6.08
CA ALA A 68 -8.21 -1.13 -4.87
C ALA A 68 -8.13 0.36 -5.24
N TRP A 69 -8.87 1.21 -4.53
CA TRP A 69 -8.76 2.66 -4.68
C TRP A 69 -7.72 3.19 -3.70
N PHE A 70 -6.77 3.96 -4.21
CA PHE A 70 -5.72 4.62 -3.43
C PHE A 70 -5.38 5.96 -4.08
N TRP A 71 -5.40 7.04 -3.33
CA TRP A 71 -5.20 8.41 -3.86
C TRP A 71 -6.15 8.73 -5.04
N SER A 72 -7.40 8.30 -4.94
CA SER A 72 -8.39 8.37 -6.04
C SER A 72 -7.98 7.67 -7.34
N LEU A 73 -6.95 6.82 -7.32
CA LEU A 73 -6.48 6.04 -8.45
C LEU A 73 -6.94 4.57 -8.33
N PRO A 74 -7.35 3.93 -9.43
CA PRO A 74 -7.62 2.50 -9.46
C PRO A 74 -6.28 1.74 -9.52
N ILE A 75 -5.92 1.06 -8.44
CA ILE A 75 -4.70 0.24 -8.35
C ILE A 75 -5.07 -1.23 -8.57
N ASN A 76 -4.50 -1.86 -9.58
CA ASN A 76 -4.68 -3.29 -9.79
C ASN A 76 -4.04 -4.09 -8.66
N VAL A 77 -4.82 -4.98 -8.06
CA VAL A 77 -4.40 -5.87 -6.98
C VAL A 77 -4.96 -7.26 -7.16
N GLY A 78 -4.39 -8.22 -6.44
CA GLY A 78 -4.87 -9.60 -6.45
C GLY A 78 -4.02 -10.47 -5.54
N LYS A 79 -4.25 -11.79 -5.59
CA LYS A 79 -3.48 -12.73 -4.77
C LYS A 79 -1.98 -12.52 -4.99
N GLY A 80 -1.24 -12.33 -3.91
CA GLY A 80 0.22 -12.19 -3.92
C GLY A 80 0.75 -10.78 -3.76
N VAL A 81 -0.11 -9.77 -3.62
CA VAL A 81 0.28 -8.38 -3.33
C VAL A 81 -0.57 -7.82 -2.18
N LEU A 82 0.01 -6.96 -1.35
CA LEU A 82 -0.71 -6.23 -0.31
C LEU A 82 -1.74 -5.30 -0.94
N VAL A 83 -2.96 -5.27 -0.40
CA VAL A 83 -3.97 -4.27 -0.76
C VAL A 83 -3.56 -2.93 -0.18
N PRO A 84 -3.44 -1.85 -0.96
CA PRO A 84 -3.12 -0.51 -0.44
C PRO A 84 -4.10 -0.08 0.66
N ARG A 85 -3.59 0.59 1.70
CA ARG A 85 -4.36 1.09 2.84
C ARG A 85 -4.50 2.61 2.77
N ALA A 86 -5.64 3.12 3.19
CA ALA A 86 -5.87 4.57 3.21
C ALA A 86 -4.88 5.31 4.11
N GLU A 87 -4.45 4.69 5.21
CA GLU A 87 -3.46 5.26 6.13
C GLU A 87 -2.10 5.54 5.45
N THR A 88 -1.76 4.78 4.40
CA THR A 88 -0.53 4.94 3.61
C THR A 88 -0.54 6.25 2.79
N GLU A 89 -1.71 6.87 2.58
CA GLU A 89 -1.81 8.15 1.88
C GLU A 89 -1.06 9.27 2.65
N THR A 90 -1.00 9.17 3.98
CA THR A 90 -0.17 10.08 4.81
C THR A 90 1.31 10.03 4.42
N LEU A 91 1.83 8.84 4.07
CA LEU A 91 3.22 8.71 3.60
C LEU A 91 3.44 9.41 2.26
N VAL A 92 2.46 9.35 1.36
CA VAL A 92 2.49 10.07 0.06
C VAL A 92 2.55 11.58 0.28
N GLU A 93 1.71 12.13 1.16
CA GLU A 93 1.68 13.56 1.48
C GLU A 93 3.04 14.05 1.98
N VAL A 94 3.59 13.36 3.00
CA VAL A 94 4.89 13.73 3.59
C VAL A 94 6.02 13.64 2.57
N ALA A 95 6.05 12.56 1.79
CA ALA A 95 7.08 12.35 0.77
C ALA A 95 7.03 13.40 -0.33
N SER A 96 5.83 13.72 -0.82
CA SER A 96 5.62 14.73 -1.86
C SER A 96 6.04 16.15 -1.40
N ALA A 97 5.80 16.45 -0.12
CA ALA A 97 6.18 17.75 0.47
C ALA A 97 7.69 17.89 0.69
N LEU A 98 8.40 16.81 1.04
CA LEU A 98 9.82 16.83 1.37
C LEU A 98 10.74 16.61 0.17
N ALA A 99 10.23 16.03 -0.92
CA ALA A 99 11.01 15.80 -2.12
C ALA A 99 11.36 17.11 -2.83
N PRO A 100 12.65 17.40 -3.11
CA PRO A 100 13.04 18.59 -3.86
C PRO A 100 12.53 18.54 -5.30
N ALA A 101 12.43 19.70 -5.95
CA ALA A 101 12.01 19.76 -7.35
C ALA A 101 12.99 18.99 -8.25
N GLY A 102 12.47 18.13 -9.13
CA GLY A 102 13.25 17.27 -10.01
C GLY A 102 14.06 16.18 -9.31
N GLY A 103 13.82 15.97 -8.01
CA GLY A 103 14.54 15.02 -7.16
C GLY A 103 14.25 13.56 -7.50
N ARG A 104 14.92 12.66 -6.76
CA ARG A 104 14.77 11.21 -6.86
C ARG A 104 14.05 10.67 -5.63
N LEU A 105 13.03 9.85 -5.85
CA LEU A 105 12.30 9.18 -4.78
C LEU A 105 12.27 7.68 -5.04
N ALA A 106 12.72 6.90 -4.04
CA ALA A 106 12.64 5.45 -4.06
C ALA A 106 11.59 4.93 -3.07
N ASP A 107 10.73 4.00 -3.52
CA ASP A 107 9.79 3.25 -2.69
C ASP A 107 10.30 1.83 -2.48
N ILE A 108 10.65 1.51 -1.23
CA ILE A 108 11.23 0.23 -0.86
C ILE A 108 10.16 -0.73 -0.33
N GLY A 109 9.97 -1.84 -1.03
CA GLY A 109 8.85 -2.74 -0.83
C GLY A 109 7.59 -2.19 -1.51
N THR A 110 7.73 -1.72 -2.74
CA THR A 110 6.67 -0.96 -3.44
C THR A 110 5.35 -1.72 -3.61
N GLY A 111 5.35 -3.04 -3.42
CA GLY A 111 4.15 -3.87 -3.47
C GLY A 111 3.40 -3.76 -4.79
N SER A 112 2.21 -3.18 -4.76
CA SER A 112 1.42 -2.89 -5.96
C SER A 112 1.87 -1.64 -6.72
N GLY A 113 2.83 -0.87 -6.21
CA GLY A 113 3.23 0.42 -6.76
C GLY A 113 2.31 1.59 -6.40
N ALA A 114 1.42 1.42 -5.42
CA ALA A 114 0.40 2.41 -5.07
C ALA A 114 0.99 3.75 -4.65
N ILE A 115 2.02 3.74 -3.79
CA ILE A 115 2.70 4.97 -3.32
C ILE A 115 3.29 5.72 -4.52
N LEU A 116 4.04 5.02 -5.37
CA LEU A 116 4.66 5.65 -6.55
C LEU A 116 3.62 6.12 -7.57
N ALA A 117 2.50 5.41 -7.74
CA ALA A 117 1.43 5.85 -8.63
C ALA A 117 0.80 7.17 -8.14
N ALA A 118 0.60 7.31 -6.83
CA ALA A 118 0.10 8.53 -6.21
C ALA A 118 1.12 9.68 -6.32
N VAL A 119 2.39 9.42 -5.97
CA VAL A 119 3.47 10.43 -6.08
C VAL A 119 3.65 10.89 -7.53
N ALA A 120 3.54 9.97 -8.52
CA ALA A 120 3.66 10.35 -9.94
C ALA A 120 2.57 11.31 -10.43
N VAL A 121 1.41 11.35 -9.78
CA VAL A 121 0.34 12.30 -10.06
C VAL A 121 0.60 13.64 -9.37
N GLU A 122 0.98 13.61 -8.10
CA GLU A 122 1.24 14.80 -7.29
C GLU A 122 2.52 15.54 -7.71
N ARG A 123 3.54 14.77 -8.07
CA ARG A 123 4.89 15.27 -8.35
C ARG A 123 5.44 14.65 -9.65
N PRO A 124 4.89 15.04 -10.82
CA PRO A 124 5.33 14.53 -12.12
C PRO A 124 6.77 14.95 -12.50
N ASP A 125 7.36 15.85 -11.73
CA ASP A 125 8.74 16.31 -11.87
C ASP A 125 9.77 15.32 -11.30
N LEU A 126 9.35 14.40 -10.40
CA LEU A 126 10.26 13.48 -9.71
C LEU A 126 10.67 12.29 -10.58
N ARG A 127 11.88 11.81 -10.34
CA ARG A 127 12.37 10.52 -10.85
C ARG A 127 12.04 9.43 -9.82
N LEU A 128 11.19 8.50 -10.20
CA LEU A 128 10.61 7.52 -9.31
C LEU A 128 11.20 6.13 -9.54
N VAL A 129 11.57 5.46 -8.45
CA VAL A 129 12.12 4.10 -8.46
C VAL A 129 11.38 3.24 -7.44
N GLY A 130 10.91 2.07 -7.85
CA GLY A 130 10.32 1.06 -6.98
C GLY A 130 11.24 -0.15 -6.82
N VAL A 131 11.37 -0.66 -5.60
CA VAL A 131 12.05 -1.93 -5.34
C VAL A 131 11.10 -2.90 -4.68
N GLU A 132 10.96 -4.11 -5.26
CA GLU A 132 10.07 -5.14 -4.72
C GLU A 132 10.75 -6.52 -4.72
N ARG A 133 10.67 -7.22 -3.59
CA ARG A 133 11.26 -8.55 -3.43
C ARG A 133 10.39 -9.67 -4.01
N SER A 134 9.07 -9.51 -3.92
CA SER A 134 8.09 -10.49 -4.41
C SER A 134 7.91 -10.35 -5.93
N ARG A 135 8.26 -11.40 -6.68
CA ARG A 135 8.00 -11.42 -8.13
C ARG A 135 6.52 -11.29 -8.50
N GLN A 136 5.61 -11.71 -7.60
CA GLN A 136 4.18 -11.57 -7.84
C GLN A 136 3.75 -10.11 -7.68
N ALA A 137 4.17 -9.44 -6.60
CA ALA A 137 3.88 -8.04 -6.36
C ALA A 137 4.52 -7.14 -7.43
N LEU A 138 5.76 -7.44 -7.84
CA LEU A 138 6.48 -6.71 -8.89
C LEU A 138 5.66 -6.58 -10.18
N ARG A 139 4.98 -7.66 -10.61
CA ARG A 139 4.11 -7.63 -11.81
C ARG A 139 2.91 -6.69 -11.66
N PHE A 140 2.39 -6.51 -10.46
CA PHE A 140 1.35 -5.53 -10.19
C PHE A 140 1.93 -4.11 -10.26
N ALA A 141 3.09 -3.85 -9.64
CA ALA A 141 3.76 -2.56 -9.71
C ALA A 141 4.08 -2.16 -11.15
N GLU A 142 4.69 -3.02 -11.95
CA GLU A 142 4.97 -2.78 -13.37
C GLU A 142 3.71 -2.40 -14.15
N ARG A 143 2.59 -3.09 -13.92
CA ARG A 143 1.30 -2.80 -14.57
C ARG A 143 0.72 -1.46 -14.12
N ASN A 144 0.72 -1.20 -12.81
CA ASN A 144 0.10 0.00 -12.24
C ASN A 144 0.90 1.27 -12.56
N LEU A 145 2.21 1.16 -12.64
CA LEU A 145 3.07 2.29 -12.91
C LEU A 145 3.20 2.61 -14.41
N ALA A 146 3.04 1.61 -15.29
CA ALA A 146 2.97 1.79 -16.74
C ALA A 146 4.06 2.73 -17.31
N GLY A 147 5.31 2.60 -16.84
CA GLY A 147 6.46 3.40 -17.27
C GLY A 147 6.61 4.77 -16.57
N ARG A 148 5.76 5.11 -15.59
CA ARG A 148 5.91 6.34 -14.78
C ARG A 148 7.03 6.26 -13.75
N ALA A 149 7.49 5.04 -13.43
CA ALA A 149 8.59 4.77 -12.52
C ALA A 149 9.39 3.56 -13.03
N GLU A 150 10.67 3.52 -12.71
CA GLU A 150 11.47 2.31 -12.88
C GLU A 150 11.18 1.34 -11.73
N VAL A 151 11.07 0.03 -12.01
CA VAL A 151 10.78 -0.97 -10.98
C VAL A 151 11.79 -2.11 -11.05
N PHE A 152 12.42 -2.39 -9.93
CA PHE A 152 13.46 -3.41 -9.82
C PHE A 152 13.08 -4.53 -8.85
N GLY A 153 13.35 -5.76 -9.25
CA GLY A 153 13.27 -6.91 -8.35
C GLY A 153 14.49 -6.95 -7.44
N GLY A 154 14.29 -6.97 -6.10
CA GLY A 154 15.40 -7.04 -5.16
C GLY A 154 15.02 -6.87 -3.70
N ASP A 155 16.01 -6.95 -2.83
CA ASP A 155 15.84 -6.89 -1.37
C ASP A 155 16.29 -5.53 -0.84
N LEU A 156 15.34 -4.75 -0.35
CA LEU A 156 15.53 -3.40 0.19
C LEU A 156 16.29 -2.49 -0.81
N CYS A 157 17.32 -1.76 -0.36
CA CYS A 157 18.03 -0.80 -1.21
C CYS A 157 19.03 -1.44 -2.20
N ALA A 158 19.27 -2.75 -2.16
CA ALA A 158 20.31 -3.39 -2.96
C ALA A 158 20.27 -3.10 -4.49
N PRO A 159 19.09 -2.95 -5.14
CA PRO A 159 19.04 -2.61 -6.56
C PRO A 159 19.27 -1.12 -6.89
N LEU A 160 19.23 -0.22 -5.90
CA LEU A 160 19.40 1.21 -6.13
C LEU A 160 20.83 1.49 -6.59
N ARG A 161 20.97 2.16 -7.73
CA ARG A 161 22.26 2.50 -8.33
C ARG A 161 22.71 3.93 -8.04
N GLU A 162 21.76 4.80 -7.76
CA GLU A 162 22.00 6.22 -7.51
C GLU A 162 21.44 6.63 -6.15
N PRO A 163 22.07 7.59 -5.46
CA PRO A 163 21.54 8.14 -4.23
C PRO A 163 20.19 8.83 -4.45
N GLN A 164 19.30 8.74 -3.46
CA GLN A 164 17.95 9.25 -3.47
C GLN A 164 17.82 10.50 -2.58
N ASP A 165 16.99 11.44 -2.97
CA ASP A 165 16.59 12.57 -2.11
C ASP A 165 15.60 12.13 -1.04
N VAL A 166 14.71 11.19 -1.40
CA VAL A 166 13.74 10.61 -0.48
C VAL A 166 13.68 9.10 -0.68
N ILE A 167 13.74 8.36 0.40
CA ILE A 167 13.41 6.93 0.44
C ILE A 167 12.14 6.80 1.28
N VAL A 168 11.10 6.21 0.71
CA VAL A 168 9.86 5.85 1.41
C VAL A 168 9.76 4.35 1.56
N ALA A 169 9.06 3.88 2.60
CA ALA A 169 8.77 2.46 2.72
C ALA A 169 7.54 2.20 3.60
N ASN A 170 6.63 1.37 3.12
CA ASN A 170 5.61 0.68 3.91
C ASN A 170 6.01 -0.79 4.00
N LEU A 171 6.90 -1.11 4.93
CA LEU A 171 7.40 -2.47 5.13
C LEU A 171 6.52 -3.26 6.10
N PRO A 172 6.60 -4.61 6.09
CA PRO A 172 5.91 -5.41 7.08
C PRO A 172 6.24 -4.96 8.50
N TYR A 173 5.20 -4.80 9.33
CA TYR A 173 5.33 -4.32 10.71
C TYR A 173 4.52 -5.12 11.74
N VAL A 174 3.76 -6.12 11.30
CA VAL A 174 3.01 -7.00 12.21
C VAL A 174 3.97 -7.93 12.94
N ARG A 175 3.74 -8.11 14.23
CA ARG A 175 4.49 -9.07 15.06
C ARG A 175 4.06 -10.50 14.72
N GLU A 176 4.95 -11.46 14.93
CA GLU A 176 4.66 -12.88 14.65
C GLU A 176 3.50 -13.41 15.48
N ASP A 177 3.40 -12.99 16.75
CA ASP A 177 2.34 -13.41 17.69
C ASP A 177 0.99 -12.72 17.43
N GLU A 178 0.94 -11.62 16.67
CA GLU A 178 -0.29 -10.93 16.31
C GLU A 178 -0.94 -11.48 15.03
N TYR A 179 -0.20 -12.23 14.21
CA TYR A 179 -0.65 -12.64 12.88
C TYR A 179 -1.96 -13.43 12.89
N ASP A 180 -2.12 -14.37 13.82
CA ASP A 180 -3.31 -15.21 13.89
C ASP A 180 -4.56 -14.46 14.37
N GLY A 181 -4.37 -13.32 15.04
CA GLY A 181 -5.43 -12.39 15.44
C GLY A 181 -5.90 -11.42 14.36
N LEU A 182 -5.21 -11.37 13.21
CA LEU A 182 -5.60 -10.49 12.12
C LEU A 182 -6.96 -10.90 11.50
N PRO A 183 -7.71 -9.93 10.93
CA PRO A 183 -8.92 -10.22 10.15
C PRO A 183 -8.67 -11.28 9.06
N ALA A 184 -9.70 -12.07 8.78
CA ALA A 184 -9.57 -13.21 7.86
C ALA A 184 -9.12 -12.79 6.45
N ASP A 185 -9.59 -11.65 5.96
CA ASP A 185 -9.22 -11.09 4.66
C ASP A 185 -7.76 -10.60 4.65
N VAL A 186 -7.27 -9.99 5.72
CA VAL A 186 -5.87 -9.59 5.85
C VAL A 186 -4.96 -10.84 5.87
N ARG A 187 -5.36 -11.93 6.53
CA ARG A 187 -4.59 -13.18 6.53
C ARG A 187 -4.53 -13.88 5.16
N ARG A 188 -5.39 -13.51 4.21
CA ARG A 188 -5.32 -13.99 2.81
C ARG A 188 -4.28 -13.24 1.99
N GLU A 189 -3.81 -12.11 2.49
CA GLU A 189 -2.71 -11.35 1.86
C GLU A 189 -1.36 -12.03 2.15
N PRO A 190 -0.28 -11.71 1.38
CA PRO A 190 0.99 -12.38 1.57
C PRO A 190 1.56 -12.16 2.99
N ARG A 191 1.80 -13.23 3.73
CA ARG A 191 2.37 -13.14 5.10
C ARG A 191 3.68 -12.35 5.13
N MET A 192 4.49 -12.47 4.07
CA MET A 192 5.74 -11.72 3.94
C MET A 192 5.57 -10.20 3.82
N ALA A 193 4.40 -9.73 3.39
CA ALA A 193 4.05 -8.32 3.31
C ALA A 193 3.46 -7.79 4.63
N LEU A 194 3.16 -8.66 5.60
CA LEU A 194 2.55 -8.32 6.88
C LEU A 194 3.51 -8.46 8.05
N VAL A 195 4.20 -9.61 8.15
CA VAL A 195 4.93 -10.02 9.36
C VAL A 195 6.42 -9.71 9.28
N SER A 196 6.95 -9.08 10.33
CA SER A 196 8.36 -8.65 10.40
C SER A 196 9.07 -9.05 11.70
N GLY A 197 9.00 -10.32 12.05
CA GLY A 197 9.66 -10.87 13.22
C GLY A 197 8.91 -10.67 14.54
N LYS A 198 9.55 -10.99 15.65
CA LYS A 198 8.92 -11.03 16.97
C LYS A 198 8.33 -9.69 17.44
N ASP A 199 8.92 -8.58 17.03
CA ASP A 199 8.52 -7.22 17.41
C ASP A 199 8.04 -6.35 16.24
N GLY A 200 7.86 -6.95 15.06
CA GLY A 200 7.40 -6.24 13.86
C GLY A 200 8.44 -5.33 13.20
N LEU A 201 9.65 -5.18 13.72
CA LEU A 201 10.62 -4.18 13.27
C LEU A 201 11.82 -4.75 12.49
N ARG A 202 11.85 -6.04 12.19
CA ARG A 202 12.99 -6.67 11.51
C ARG A 202 13.32 -6.03 10.16
N ALA A 203 12.32 -5.76 9.33
CA ALA A 203 12.51 -5.15 8.01
C ALA A 203 12.95 -3.69 8.13
N VAL A 204 12.33 -2.93 9.02
CA VAL A 204 12.64 -1.53 9.30
C VAL A 204 14.10 -1.40 9.77
N ARG A 205 14.56 -2.23 10.72
CA ARG A 205 15.97 -2.22 11.20
C ARG A 205 16.97 -2.47 10.06
N ARG A 206 16.62 -3.33 9.12
CA ARG A 206 17.49 -3.61 7.95
C ARG A 206 17.53 -2.40 7.02
N LEU A 207 16.39 -1.78 6.74
CA LEU A 207 16.32 -0.60 5.88
C LEU A 207 17.05 0.58 6.51
N VAL A 208 16.82 0.88 7.80
CA VAL A 208 17.50 1.97 8.53
C VAL A 208 19.04 1.82 8.48
N ARG A 209 19.56 0.60 8.48
CA ARG A 209 21.00 0.36 8.32
C ARG A 209 21.52 0.65 6.93
N GLN A 210 20.76 0.31 5.88
CA GLN A 210 21.16 0.45 4.48
C GLN A 210 20.92 1.85 3.91
N ALA A 211 19.85 2.52 4.33
CA ALA A 211 19.41 3.78 3.75
C ALA A 211 20.49 4.88 3.66
N PRO A 212 21.38 5.06 4.63
CA PRO A 212 22.45 6.08 4.52
C PRO A 212 23.35 5.94 3.31
N ASP A 213 23.62 4.71 2.86
CA ASP A 213 24.48 4.45 1.70
C ASP A 213 23.77 4.76 0.36
N HIS A 214 22.47 5.02 0.42
CA HIS A 214 21.60 5.28 -0.73
C HIS A 214 20.85 6.62 -0.66
N LEU A 215 21.15 7.45 0.34
CA LEU A 215 20.61 8.80 0.46
C LEU A 215 21.68 9.85 0.06
N VAL A 216 21.23 10.91 -0.58
CA VAL A 216 22.08 12.12 -0.68
C VAL A 216 22.26 12.73 0.71
N PRO A 217 23.35 13.51 0.96
CA PRO A 217 23.41 14.37 2.13
C PRO A 217 22.21 15.30 2.22
N GLY A 218 21.50 15.31 3.35
CA GLY A 218 20.25 16.04 3.53
C GLY A 218 18.97 15.29 3.05
N GLY A 219 19.12 14.09 2.52
CA GLY A 219 17.98 13.27 2.07
C GLY A 219 17.17 12.67 3.23
N TRP A 220 15.95 12.24 2.94
CA TRP A 220 14.98 11.74 3.91
C TRP A 220 14.72 10.24 3.79
N LEU A 221 14.64 9.56 4.94
CA LEU A 221 14.06 8.23 5.07
C LEU A 221 12.70 8.36 5.77
N LEU A 222 11.62 7.94 5.12
CA LEU A 222 10.24 8.00 5.61
C LEU A 222 9.66 6.60 5.71
N LEU A 223 9.15 6.24 6.88
CA LEU A 223 8.69 4.88 7.18
C LEU A 223 7.24 4.91 7.64
N GLU A 224 6.35 4.16 6.98
CA GLU A 224 5.07 3.82 7.59
C GLU A 224 5.30 2.81 8.70
N ILE A 225 4.57 2.97 9.81
CA ILE A 225 4.70 2.17 11.03
C ILE A 225 3.35 1.64 11.52
N GLY A 226 3.39 0.54 12.25
CA GLY A 226 2.25 0.08 13.05
C GLY A 226 1.97 0.99 14.24
N ALA A 227 0.73 0.99 14.72
CA ALA A 227 0.35 1.74 15.91
C ALA A 227 1.25 1.35 17.11
N GLY A 228 1.77 2.35 17.83
CA GLY A 228 2.64 2.18 18.99
C GLY A 228 4.13 1.94 18.68
N GLN A 229 4.55 1.84 17.42
CA GLN A 229 5.95 1.61 17.05
C GLN A 229 6.80 2.90 16.92
N SER A 230 6.18 4.08 17.01
CA SER A 230 6.83 5.37 16.75
C SER A 230 8.06 5.62 17.63
N GLY A 231 8.00 5.28 18.92
CA GLY A 231 9.12 5.44 19.84
C GLY A 231 10.32 4.58 19.45
N ASP A 232 10.09 3.31 19.14
CA ASP A 232 11.14 2.38 18.76
C ASP A 232 11.78 2.76 17.42
N VAL A 233 10.98 3.14 16.42
CA VAL A 233 11.50 3.55 15.10
C VAL A 233 12.26 4.87 15.20
N THR A 234 11.78 5.84 16.00
CA THR A 234 12.52 7.07 16.32
C THR A 234 13.91 6.75 16.92
N ALA A 235 13.94 5.85 17.89
CA ALA A 235 15.20 5.44 18.51
C ALA A 235 16.16 4.73 17.53
N LEU A 236 15.63 3.92 16.60
CA LEU A 236 16.43 3.28 15.55
C LEU A 236 17.05 4.31 14.60
N LEU A 237 16.28 5.31 14.15
CA LEU A 237 16.77 6.39 13.28
C LEU A 237 17.85 7.22 13.99
N ALA A 238 17.58 7.68 15.22
CA ALA A 238 18.54 8.48 16.00
C ALA A 238 19.85 7.74 16.25
N ARG A 239 19.81 6.46 16.64
CA ARG A 239 21.01 5.62 16.85
C ARG A 239 21.82 5.41 15.56
N ARG A 240 21.15 5.44 14.39
CA ARG A 240 21.85 5.31 13.10
C ARG A 240 22.49 6.63 12.66
N GLY A 241 22.12 7.74 13.27
CA GLY A 241 22.68 9.07 12.99
C GLY A 241 21.75 9.97 12.17
N PHE A 242 20.50 9.56 11.94
CA PHE A 242 19.48 10.45 11.35
C PHE A 242 19.17 11.59 12.32
N GLN A 243 18.91 12.78 11.75
CA GLN A 243 18.57 14.00 12.46
C GLN A 243 17.16 14.48 12.05
N GLU A 244 16.71 15.57 12.61
CA GLU A 244 15.40 16.18 12.25
C GLU A 244 14.27 15.13 12.20
N ILE A 245 14.14 14.32 13.26
CA ILE A 245 13.13 13.25 13.30
C ILE A 245 11.73 13.86 13.27
N LEU A 246 10.94 13.49 12.26
CA LEU A 246 9.53 13.85 12.13
C LEU A 246 8.62 12.70 12.53
N ARG A 247 7.40 13.04 12.96
CA ARG A 247 6.31 12.11 13.18
C ARG A 247 5.04 12.72 12.61
N GLN A 248 4.30 11.92 11.84
CA GLN A 248 3.04 12.37 11.25
C GLN A 248 1.91 11.46 11.67
N LEU A 249 0.79 12.06 12.06
CA LEU A 249 -0.45 11.36 12.36
C LEU A 249 -1.26 11.12 11.09
N ASP A 250 -1.94 9.98 11.03
CA ASP A 250 -3.00 9.75 10.04
C ASP A 250 -4.29 10.54 10.39
N LEU A 251 -5.29 10.46 9.53
CA LEU A 251 -6.59 11.15 9.73
C LEU A 251 -7.36 10.69 10.98
N ARG A 252 -6.95 9.57 11.59
CA ARG A 252 -7.52 9.06 12.85
C ARG A 252 -6.74 9.53 14.09
N GLY A 253 -5.68 10.31 13.90
CA GLY A 253 -4.83 10.79 15.00
C GLY A 253 -3.85 9.74 15.51
N ILE A 254 -3.53 8.69 14.73
CA ILE A 254 -2.55 7.65 15.06
C ILE A 254 -1.23 7.99 14.37
N GLU A 255 -0.11 7.94 15.09
CA GLU A 255 1.22 8.09 14.49
C GLU A 255 1.44 7.00 13.44
N ARG A 256 1.57 7.42 12.17
CA ARG A 256 1.63 6.53 11.03
C ARG A 256 2.90 6.64 10.22
N VAL A 257 3.53 7.82 10.20
CA VAL A 257 4.81 8.02 9.51
C VAL A 257 5.84 8.52 10.50
N VAL A 258 7.01 7.86 10.50
CA VAL A 258 8.21 8.34 11.19
C VAL A 258 9.30 8.53 10.14
N GLY A 259 9.94 9.70 10.13
CA GLY A 259 11.02 10.02 9.21
C GLY A 259 12.23 10.57 9.90
N GLY A 260 13.38 10.51 9.23
CA GLY A 260 14.62 11.13 9.66
C GLY A 260 15.40 11.64 8.46
N ARG A 261 16.06 12.77 8.64
CA ARG A 261 16.93 13.37 7.63
C ARG A 261 18.35 12.87 7.80
N TRP A 262 18.95 12.42 6.72
CA TRP A 262 20.37 12.05 6.74
C TRP A 262 21.22 13.33 6.79
N PRO A 263 22.24 13.43 7.67
CA PRO A 263 23.00 14.66 7.81
C PRO A 263 23.63 15.13 6.50
N CYS A 264 23.73 16.45 6.33
CA CYS A 264 24.61 17.02 5.33
C CYS A 264 26.07 16.69 5.69
N ALA A 265 26.93 16.51 4.69
CA ALA A 265 28.37 16.42 4.95
C ALA A 265 28.79 17.67 5.77
N PRO A 266 29.64 17.53 6.79
CA PRO A 266 30.21 18.72 7.45
C PRO A 266 30.97 19.53 6.40
N ASN A 267 30.71 20.85 6.40
CA ASN A 267 31.44 21.82 5.56
C ASN A 267 32.94 21.79 5.88
#